data_4cc20f87f70b162bd92746f64a2155af
#
_entry.id   4cc20f87f70b162bd92746f64a2155af
#
_cell.length_a   1.000
_cell.length_b   1.000
_cell.length_c   1.000
_cell.angle_alpha   90.00
_cell.angle_beta   90.00
_cell.angle_gamma   90.00
#
_symmetry.space_group_name_H-M   'P 1'
#
loop_
_entity.id
_entity.type
_entity.pdbx_description
1 polymer ?
#
loop_
_entity_poly.entity_id
_entity_poly.type
_entity_poly.pdbx_seq_one_letter_code
_entity_poly.pdbx_strand_id
1 'polypeptide(L)'
;MLPTRMLADPPLSLYVHLPWCVHKCPYCDFNSHAIKGGLPEAEYAAALLRDLQQDLPRVRGRHLQSVFLGGGTPSLFRPETIALILDEARQCLPLIDGAEITLEANPGTIERGRFAEYRAAGVTRLSIGVQSFNTLHLQILGRIHSAQEAINAAEEAHAAGLDNFNLDLMYGLPQQTLEQALMDIRSAIALAPAHLSHYQLTLEPNTLFHAHPPALPDDEVTWQMQLACQAVLCKQGFNQYEISAYARNGRQCGHNLNYWRYGDYLGIGAGAHSKLSDLQQGRILRLWKVKQPSAYLRTAGTAQGIGAITDVAEADRIFEFMLNRLRLYEGFSPADFELATCLPYARIHTALEQAQALNLVQKTRGRWQPTPTGYAYLNDLQARFLPEVSTPATPRLRPTVRA
;
A
#
# COMPACT_ATOMS: atom_id res chain seq x y z
N MET A 1 -19.55 28.60 21.70
CA MET A 1 -18.87 27.30 21.91
C MET A 1 -19.72 26.24 21.27
N LEU A 2 -19.29 25.73 20.13
CA LEU A 2 -19.91 24.54 19.51
C LEU A 2 -19.61 23.35 20.44
N PRO A 3 -20.55 22.40 20.63
CA PRO A 3 -20.28 21.24 21.45
C PRO A 3 -19.11 20.49 20.85
N THR A 4 -18.10 20.22 21.67
CA THR A 4 -16.95 19.39 21.34
C THR A 4 -17.52 18.00 20.97
N ARG A 5 -17.78 17.77 19.68
CA ARG A 5 -18.02 16.45 19.18
C ARG A 5 -16.75 15.67 19.50
N MET A 6 -16.82 14.72 20.42
CA MET A 6 -15.74 13.78 20.60
C MET A 6 -15.52 13.13 19.25
N LEU A 7 -14.46 13.54 18.55
CA LEU A 7 -14.05 12.96 17.29
C LEU A 7 -13.67 11.52 17.60
N ALA A 8 -14.31 10.56 16.92
CA ALA A 8 -13.90 9.16 17.03
C ALA A 8 -12.51 9.02 16.39
N ASP A 9 -11.64 8.26 17.02
CA ASP A 9 -10.33 7.95 16.45
C ASP A 9 -10.49 7.37 15.03
N PRO A 10 -9.59 7.74 14.08
CA PRO A 10 -9.59 7.12 12.77
C PRO A 10 -9.46 5.60 12.87
N PRO A 11 -9.99 4.84 11.89
CA PRO A 11 -9.80 3.40 11.86
C PRO A 11 -8.31 3.02 11.96
N LEU A 12 -7.98 1.97 12.72
CA LEU A 12 -6.61 1.52 12.93
C LEU A 12 -6.36 0.20 12.20
N SER A 13 -5.26 0.12 11.46
CA SER A 13 -4.75 -1.12 10.85
C SER A 13 -3.38 -1.48 11.41
N LEU A 14 -3.02 -2.77 11.42
CA LEU A 14 -1.68 -3.25 11.73
C LEU A 14 -0.98 -3.68 10.45
N TYR A 15 0.21 -3.14 10.18
CA TYR A 15 1.10 -3.61 9.13
C TYR A 15 2.30 -4.34 9.74
N VAL A 16 2.53 -5.57 9.32
CA VAL A 16 3.66 -6.40 9.75
C VAL A 16 4.63 -6.55 8.58
N HIS A 17 5.80 -5.97 8.71
CA HIS A 17 6.82 -6.03 7.67
C HIS A 17 7.74 -7.23 7.84
N LEU A 18 7.74 -8.13 6.84
CA LEU A 18 8.55 -9.33 6.78
C LEU A 18 9.55 -9.20 5.62
N PRO A 19 10.81 -8.77 5.88
CA PRO A 19 11.67 -8.16 4.86
C PRO A 19 12.43 -9.15 3.96
N TRP A 20 12.20 -10.45 4.03
CA TRP A 20 12.99 -11.41 3.28
C TRP A 20 12.31 -11.91 2.02
N CYS A 21 13.11 -12.10 0.97
CA CYS A 21 12.77 -12.77 -0.27
C CYS A 21 13.79 -13.86 -0.58
N VAL A 22 13.42 -14.88 -1.35
CA VAL A 22 14.38 -15.83 -1.93
C VAL A 22 15.31 -15.10 -2.88
N HIS A 23 14.73 -14.26 -3.73
CA HIS A 23 15.43 -13.43 -4.72
C HIS A 23 14.82 -12.02 -4.74
N LYS A 24 15.66 -10.98 -4.80
CA LYS A 24 15.19 -9.60 -4.94
C LYS A 24 15.05 -9.25 -6.41
N CYS A 25 13.84 -8.92 -6.83
CA CYS A 25 13.53 -8.55 -8.21
C CYS A 25 14.20 -7.21 -8.59
N PRO A 26 14.65 -7.03 -9.85
CA PRO A 26 15.39 -5.85 -10.30
C PRO A 26 14.58 -4.54 -10.30
N TYR A 27 13.26 -4.61 -10.29
CA TYR A 27 12.35 -3.46 -10.24
C TYR A 27 11.88 -3.10 -8.80
N CYS A 28 12.11 -3.98 -7.81
CA CYS A 28 11.51 -3.85 -6.49
C CYS A 28 12.25 -2.82 -5.63
N ASP A 29 11.54 -1.76 -5.22
CA ASP A 29 11.99 -0.68 -4.33
C ASP A 29 11.70 -0.95 -2.84
N PHE A 30 10.94 -1.99 -2.53
CA PHE A 30 10.58 -2.33 -1.15
C PHE A 30 11.81 -2.60 -0.30
N ASN A 31 11.67 -2.38 1.03
CA ASN A 31 12.69 -2.77 2.00
C ASN A 31 12.77 -4.30 2.11
N SER A 32 13.17 -4.95 1.02
CA SER A 32 13.29 -6.40 0.90
C SER A 32 14.74 -6.82 0.73
N HIS A 33 15.10 -7.97 1.33
CA HIS A 33 16.46 -8.49 1.40
C HIS A 33 16.48 -9.96 0.99
N ALA A 34 17.38 -10.32 0.08
CA ALA A 34 17.59 -11.73 -0.26
C ALA A 34 18.11 -12.52 0.97
N ILE A 35 17.55 -13.70 1.19
CA ILE A 35 17.99 -14.59 2.27
C ILE A 35 19.44 -14.99 2.02
N LYS A 36 20.30 -14.81 3.06
CA LYS A 36 21.68 -15.28 3.09
C LYS A 36 21.83 -16.19 4.29
N GLY A 37 22.02 -17.48 4.06
CA GLY A 37 22.03 -18.49 5.11
C GLY A 37 20.62 -18.98 5.45
N GLY A 38 20.22 -18.94 6.71
CA GLY A 38 18.85 -19.29 7.16
C GLY A 38 17.98 -18.07 7.35
N LEU A 39 16.65 -18.25 7.33
CA LEU A 39 15.69 -17.25 7.77
C LEU A 39 15.69 -17.21 9.31
N PRO A 40 16.00 -16.07 9.97
CA PRO A 40 16.01 -15.96 11.44
C PRO A 40 14.57 -15.80 11.97
N GLU A 41 13.73 -16.81 11.72
CA GLU A 41 12.28 -16.74 11.84
C GLU A 41 11.84 -16.52 13.30
N ALA A 42 12.37 -17.31 14.23
CA ALA A 42 12.00 -17.22 15.64
C ALA A 42 12.49 -15.91 16.28
N GLU A 43 13.72 -15.51 15.98
CA GLU A 43 14.30 -14.25 16.48
C GLU A 43 13.54 -13.04 15.94
N TYR A 44 13.10 -13.13 14.68
CA TYR A 44 12.37 -12.04 14.07
C TYR A 44 10.94 -11.92 14.61
N ALA A 45 10.24 -13.04 14.81
CA ALA A 45 8.94 -13.05 15.47
C ALA A 45 9.05 -12.44 16.88
N ALA A 46 10.03 -12.85 17.68
CA ALA A 46 10.26 -12.27 19.00
C ALA A 46 10.58 -10.75 18.93
N ALA A 47 11.29 -10.29 17.89
CA ALA A 47 11.58 -8.87 17.68
C ALA A 47 10.30 -8.09 17.33
N LEU A 48 9.43 -8.63 16.46
CA LEU A 48 8.14 -8.03 16.12
C LEU A 48 7.25 -7.85 17.35
N LEU A 49 7.22 -8.84 18.25
CA LEU A 49 6.42 -8.76 19.47
C LEU A 49 6.95 -7.69 20.43
N ARG A 50 8.27 -7.57 20.61
CA ARG A 50 8.86 -6.47 21.39
C ARG A 50 8.57 -5.11 20.79
N ASP A 51 8.58 -5.00 19.47
CA ASP A 51 8.28 -3.78 18.71
C ASP A 51 6.80 -3.37 18.89
N LEU A 52 5.88 -4.33 18.79
CA LEU A 52 4.46 -4.13 19.06
C LEU A 52 4.24 -3.61 20.49
N GLN A 53 4.82 -4.28 21.50
CA GLN A 53 4.70 -3.90 22.90
C GLN A 53 5.18 -2.47 23.17
N GLN A 54 6.24 -2.03 22.51
CA GLN A 54 6.78 -0.67 22.63
C GLN A 54 5.77 0.38 22.16
N ASP A 55 5.01 0.09 21.11
CA ASP A 55 4.11 1.07 20.48
C ASP A 55 2.66 0.99 21.00
N LEU A 56 2.28 -0.04 21.74
CA LEU A 56 0.93 -0.17 22.32
C LEU A 56 0.45 1.08 23.07
N PRO A 57 1.27 1.82 23.86
CA PRO A 57 0.84 3.02 24.54
C PRO A 57 0.29 4.10 23.60
N ARG A 58 0.69 4.11 22.32
CA ARG A 58 0.27 5.09 21.30
C ARG A 58 -1.11 4.81 20.71
N VAL A 59 -1.61 3.56 20.87
CA VAL A 59 -2.84 3.06 20.27
C VAL A 59 -3.79 2.43 21.28
N ARG A 60 -3.65 2.74 22.57
CA ARG A 60 -4.46 2.15 23.66
C ARG A 60 -5.96 2.32 23.42
N GLY A 61 -6.71 1.25 23.71
CA GLY A 61 -8.17 1.25 23.64
C GLY A 61 -8.74 1.19 22.22
N ARG A 62 -7.90 1.07 21.21
CA ARG A 62 -8.32 0.97 19.81
C ARG A 62 -8.42 -0.48 19.37
N HIS A 63 -9.29 -0.71 18.35
CA HIS A 63 -9.48 -2.01 17.72
C HIS A 63 -8.89 -1.99 16.32
N LEU A 64 -8.34 -3.14 15.89
CA LEU A 64 -7.81 -3.28 14.54
C LEU A 64 -8.94 -3.63 13.55
N GLN A 65 -9.01 -2.87 12.45
CA GLN A 65 -9.89 -3.20 11.33
C GLN A 65 -9.28 -4.21 10.38
N SER A 66 -7.95 -4.22 10.28
CA SER A 66 -7.23 -5.14 9.41
C SER A 66 -5.81 -5.37 9.90
N VAL A 67 -5.26 -6.52 9.53
CA VAL A 67 -3.84 -6.85 9.63
C VAL A 67 -3.32 -7.16 8.24
N PHE A 68 -2.15 -6.63 7.89
CA PHE A 68 -1.51 -6.91 6.61
C PHE A 68 -0.06 -7.35 6.85
N LEU A 69 0.25 -8.58 6.46
CA LEU A 69 1.60 -9.11 6.50
C LEU A 69 2.20 -8.98 5.10
N GLY A 70 3.20 -8.10 4.97
CA GLY A 70 3.76 -7.71 3.68
C GLY A 70 5.26 -7.42 3.72
N GLY A 71 5.79 -6.93 2.60
CA GLY A 71 7.14 -6.38 2.49
C GLY A 71 8.08 -7.12 1.54
N GLY A 72 8.65 -8.23 1.96
CA GLY A 72 9.44 -9.13 1.10
C GLY A 72 8.56 -10.25 0.55
N THR A 73 8.58 -11.38 1.22
CA THR A 73 7.75 -12.56 0.93
C THR A 73 7.29 -13.17 2.25
N PRO A 74 6.19 -12.70 2.82
CA PRO A 74 5.67 -13.19 4.10
C PRO A 74 5.40 -14.70 4.12
N SER A 75 5.00 -15.28 3.00
CA SER A 75 4.76 -16.73 2.85
C SER A 75 6.01 -17.60 2.97
N LEU A 76 7.19 -17.04 3.13
CA LEU A 76 8.40 -17.78 3.52
C LEU A 76 8.38 -18.19 4.99
N PHE A 77 7.68 -17.45 5.84
CA PHE A 77 7.53 -17.77 7.25
C PHE A 77 6.56 -18.93 7.41
N ARG A 78 6.85 -19.82 8.36
CA ARG A 78 5.99 -20.98 8.61
C ARG A 78 4.64 -20.55 9.18
N PRO A 79 3.58 -21.29 8.87
CA PRO A 79 2.22 -21.01 9.37
C PRO A 79 2.15 -20.86 10.90
N GLU A 80 2.95 -21.65 11.65
CA GLU A 80 3.00 -21.56 13.10
C GLU A 80 3.56 -20.23 13.59
N THR A 81 4.55 -19.68 12.86
CA THR A 81 5.11 -18.36 13.18
C THR A 81 4.11 -17.24 12.84
N ILE A 82 3.39 -17.37 11.74
CA ILE A 82 2.30 -16.44 11.40
C ILE A 82 1.20 -16.50 12.45
N ALA A 83 0.79 -17.70 12.88
CA ALA A 83 -0.18 -17.88 13.97
C ALA A 83 0.29 -17.20 15.27
N LEU A 84 1.53 -17.42 15.69
CA LEU A 84 2.10 -16.78 16.88
C LEU A 84 2.01 -15.24 16.80
N ILE A 85 2.43 -14.64 15.66
CA ILE A 85 2.39 -13.19 15.46
C ILE A 85 0.94 -12.67 15.55
N LEU A 86 -0.01 -13.35 14.90
CA LEU A 86 -1.41 -12.94 14.87
C LEU A 86 -2.08 -13.11 16.24
N ASP A 87 -1.81 -14.17 16.97
CA ASP A 87 -2.40 -14.42 18.28
C ASP A 87 -1.92 -13.40 19.32
N GLU A 88 -0.62 -13.09 19.33
CA GLU A 88 -0.07 -12.06 20.20
C GLU A 88 -0.60 -10.67 19.83
N ALA A 89 -0.75 -10.38 18.53
CA ALA A 89 -1.34 -9.12 18.08
C ALA A 89 -2.79 -8.98 18.55
N ARG A 90 -3.61 -10.05 18.49
CA ARG A 90 -5.00 -10.10 18.96
C ARG A 90 -5.12 -9.90 20.48
N GLN A 91 -4.17 -10.45 21.26
CA GLN A 91 -4.15 -10.26 22.71
C GLN A 91 -3.86 -8.79 23.08
N CYS A 92 -3.01 -8.14 22.32
CA CYS A 92 -2.61 -6.74 22.56
C CYS A 92 -3.60 -5.72 22.01
N LEU A 93 -4.14 -5.97 20.82
CA LEU A 93 -5.03 -5.10 20.05
C LEU A 93 -6.20 -5.94 19.51
N PRO A 94 -7.39 -5.87 20.15
CA PRO A 94 -8.55 -6.63 19.71
C PRO A 94 -8.90 -6.30 18.25
N LEU A 95 -9.26 -7.32 17.49
CA LEU A 95 -9.79 -7.17 16.14
C LEU A 95 -11.30 -6.89 16.19
N ILE A 96 -11.81 -6.09 15.26
CA ILE A 96 -13.26 -6.01 15.04
C ILE A 96 -13.76 -7.31 14.41
N ASP A 97 -15.06 -7.56 14.54
CA ASP A 97 -15.70 -8.70 13.86
C ASP A 97 -15.52 -8.60 12.35
N GLY A 98 -15.07 -9.69 11.73
CA GLY A 98 -14.83 -9.75 10.29
C GLY A 98 -13.60 -8.98 9.82
N ALA A 99 -12.66 -8.62 10.70
CA ALA A 99 -11.41 -7.96 10.33
C ALA A 99 -10.66 -8.73 9.24
N GLU A 100 -10.16 -8.00 8.24
CA GLU A 100 -9.38 -8.56 7.16
C GLU A 100 -7.94 -8.83 7.62
N ILE A 101 -7.47 -10.07 7.42
CA ILE A 101 -6.07 -10.46 7.67
C ILE A 101 -5.48 -10.93 6.36
N THR A 102 -4.64 -10.08 5.76
CA THR A 102 -4.01 -10.33 4.46
C THR A 102 -2.58 -10.83 4.64
N LEU A 103 -2.20 -11.86 3.88
CA LEU A 103 -0.83 -12.35 3.74
C LEU A 103 -0.38 -12.22 2.28
N GLU A 104 0.75 -11.56 2.04
CA GLU A 104 1.41 -11.59 0.72
C GLU A 104 2.11 -12.92 0.50
N ALA A 105 1.95 -13.47 -0.70
CA ALA A 105 2.55 -14.74 -1.12
C ALA A 105 3.12 -14.64 -2.54
N ASN A 106 4.20 -15.37 -2.79
CA ASN A 106 4.65 -15.64 -4.14
C ASN A 106 4.12 -17.01 -4.60
N PRO A 107 3.82 -17.18 -5.88
CA PRO A 107 3.37 -18.47 -6.43
C PRO A 107 4.55 -19.43 -6.66
N GLY A 108 5.37 -19.67 -5.64
CA GLY A 108 6.57 -20.50 -5.75
C GLY A 108 6.42 -21.88 -5.10
N THR A 109 7.36 -22.78 -5.37
CA THR A 109 7.35 -24.15 -4.83
C THR A 109 7.55 -24.20 -3.31
N ILE A 110 8.18 -23.18 -2.71
CA ILE A 110 8.44 -23.13 -1.25
C ILE A 110 7.13 -22.93 -0.47
N GLU A 111 6.18 -22.18 -1.04
CA GLU A 111 4.90 -21.84 -0.43
C GLU A 111 3.81 -22.89 -0.71
N ARG A 112 4.08 -23.83 -1.61
CA ARG A 112 3.10 -24.81 -2.08
C ARG A 112 2.59 -25.69 -0.92
N GLY A 113 1.26 -25.84 -0.84
CA GLY A 113 0.60 -26.69 0.15
C GLY A 113 0.36 -26.02 1.51
N ARG A 114 0.70 -24.72 1.70
CA ARG A 114 0.60 -24.04 3.00
C ARG A 114 -0.64 -23.16 3.18
N PHE A 115 -1.41 -22.90 2.12
CA PHE A 115 -2.51 -21.93 2.24
C PHE A 115 -3.61 -22.35 3.20
N ALA A 116 -3.90 -23.67 3.31
CA ALA A 116 -4.82 -24.19 4.31
C ALA A 116 -4.31 -23.96 5.75
N GLU A 117 -2.99 -24.08 5.97
CA GLU A 117 -2.36 -23.83 7.26
C GLU A 117 -2.34 -22.34 7.61
N TYR A 118 -2.11 -21.43 6.63
CA TYR A 118 -2.23 -20.00 6.86
C TYR A 118 -3.67 -19.61 7.18
N ARG A 119 -4.67 -20.22 6.51
CA ARG A 119 -6.07 -20.04 6.89
C ARG A 119 -6.33 -20.49 8.33
N ALA A 120 -5.82 -21.64 8.74
CA ALA A 120 -5.92 -22.13 10.11
C ALA A 120 -5.23 -21.19 11.12
N ALA A 121 -4.13 -20.53 10.73
CA ALA A 121 -3.45 -19.49 11.50
C ALA A 121 -4.28 -18.19 11.62
N GLY A 122 -5.37 -18.06 10.84
CA GLY A 122 -6.29 -16.94 10.89
C GLY A 122 -6.15 -15.94 9.75
N VAL A 123 -5.39 -16.25 8.70
CA VAL A 123 -5.37 -15.46 7.45
C VAL A 123 -6.72 -15.58 6.77
N THR A 124 -7.29 -14.45 6.35
CA THR A 124 -8.62 -14.40 5.69
C THR A 124 -8.54 -13.96 4.22
N ARG A 125 -7.37 -13.46 3.80
CA ARG A 125 -7.13 -12.96 2.45
C ARG A 125 -5.68 -13.23 2.03
N LEU A 126 -5.47 -13.58 0.76
CA LEU A 126 -4.13 -13.67 0.15
C LEU A 126 -3.93 -12.55 -0.87
N SER A 127 -2.67 -12.09 -1.01
CA SER A 127 -2.22 -11.28 -2.15
C SER A 127 -1.09 -12.03 -2.84
N ILE A 128 -1.35 -12.52 -4.05
CA ILE A 128 -0.44 -13.41 -4.77
C ILE A 128 0.26 -12.63 -5.87
N GLY A 129 1.58 -12.48 -5.74
CA GLY A 129 2.43 -11.72 -6.65
C GLY A 129 2.74 -12.46 -7.95
N VAL A 130 1.79 -12.53 -8.87
CA VAL A 130 1.91 -13.21 -10.18
C VAL A 130 2.76 -12.40 -11.16
N GLN A 131 2.47 -11.13 -11.30
CA GLN A 131 3.05 -10.11 -12.19
C GLN A 131 2.73 -10.33 -13.68
N SER A 132 2.88 -11.52 -14.24
CA SER A 132 2.52 -11.90 -15.60
C SER A 132 2.35 -13.42 -15.70
N PHE A 133 1.61 -13.89 -16.70
CA PHE A 133 1.56 -15.32 -17.10
C PHE A 133 2.47 -15.60 -18.30
N ASN A 134 3.22 -14.62 -18.79
CA ASN A 134 4.16 -14.77 -19.88
C ASN A 134 5.56 -15.09 -19.33
N THR A 135 6.12 -16.23 -19.73
CA THR A 135 7.43 -16.71 -19.28
C THR A 135 8.57 -15.73 -19.55
N LEU A 136 8.57 -15.04 -20.70
CA LEU A 136 9.59 -14.06 -21.04
C LEU A 136 9.53 -12.86 -20.10
N HIS A 137 8.33 -12.33 -19.85
CA HIS A 137 8.15 -11.20 -18.93
C HIS A 137 8.54 -11.57 -17.51
N LEU A 138 8.18 -12.77 -17.02
CA LEU A 138 8.61 -13.26 -15.72
C LEU A 138 10.15 -13.32 -15.60
N GLN A 139 10.83 -13.82 -16.63
CA GLN A 139 12.30 -13.88 -16.67
C GLN A 139 12.92 -12.48 -16.62
N ILE A 140 12.41 -11.52 -17.42
CA ILE A 140 12.89 -10.15 -17.44
C ILE A 140 12.67 -9.48 -16.07
N LEU A 141 11.52 -9.72 -15.43
CA LEU A 141 11.22 -9.24 -14.09
C LEU A 141 12.03 -9.92 -12.98
N GLY A 142 12.88 -10.91 -13.30
CA GLY A 142 13.64 -11.68 -12.31
C GLY A 142 12.74 -12.53 -11.39
N ARG A 143 11.56 -12.92 -11.87
CA ARG A 143 10.67 -13.82 -11.13
C ARG A 143 11.17 -15.25 -11.23
N ILE A 144 11.11 -15.98 -10.12
CA ILE A 144 11.59 -17.35 -10.01
C ILE A 144 10.49 -18.41 -10.25
N HIS A 145 9.23 -17.97 -10.29
CA HIS A 145 8.07 -18.84 -10.55
C HIS A 145 7.68 -18.82 -12.04
N SER A 146 7.00 -19.89 -12.45
CA SER A 146 6.41 -20.05 -13.77
C SER A 146 4.92 -19.65 -13.79
N ALA A 147 4.36 -19.47 -14.98
CA ALA A 147 2.92 -19.25 -15.16
C ALA A 147 2.09 -20.41 -14.56
N GLN A 148 2.55 -21.64 -14.68
CA GLN A 148 1.84 -22.79 -14.11
C GLN A 148 1.82 -22.77 -12.58
N GLU A 149 2.91 -22.33 -11.94
CA GLU A 149 2.94 -22.16 -10.49
C GLU A 149 1.99 -21.07 -10.03
N ALA A 150 1.81 -19.99 -10.80
CA ALA A 150 0.82 -18.95 -10.51
C ALA A 150 -0.63 -19.50 -10.59
N ILE A 151 -0.92 -20.33 -11.59
CA ILE A 151 -2.21 -21.02 -11.72
C ILE A 151 -2.44 -21.94 -10.51
N ASN A 152 -1.46 -22.78 -10.20
CA ASN A 152 -1.55 -23.72 -9.07
C ASN A 152 -1.77 -23.00 -7.73
N ALA A 153 -1.14 -21.84 -7.53
CA ALA A 153 -1.33 -21.04 -6.31
C ALA A 153 -2.77 -20.50 -6.18
N ALA A 154 -3.39 -20.09 -7.30
CA ALA A 154 -4.79 -19.67 -7.28
C ALA A 154 -5.75 -20.85 -7.00
N GLU A 155 -5.49 -22.00 -7.60
CA GLU A 155 -6.26 -23.23 -7.33
C GLU A 155 -6.12 -23.69 -5.87
N GLU A 156 -4.90 -23.60 -5.31
CA GLU A 156 -4.66 -23.89 -3.89
C GLU A 156 -5.39 -22.92 -2.97
N ALA A 157 -5.45 -21.64 -3.30
CA ALA A 157 -6.21 -20.65 -2.52
C ALA A 157 -7.70 -21.05 -2.45
N HIS A 158 -8.31 -21.43 -3.57
CA HIS A 158 -9.68 -21.96 -3.60
C HIS A 158 -9.82 -23.26 -2.80
N ALA A 159 -8.93 -24.22 -2.99
CA ALA A 159 -8.95 -25.49 -2.25
C ALA A 159 -8.81 -25.29 -0.73
N ALA A 160 -8.05 -24.28 -0.31
CA ALA A 160 -7.94 -23.87 1.08
C ALA A 160 -9.17 -23.12 1.60
N GLY A 161 -10.12 -22.73 0.74
CA GLY A 161 -11.29 -21.90 1.07
C GLY A 161 -10.91 -20.43 1.35
N LEU A 162 -9.80 -19.95 0.79
CA LEU A 162 -9.38 -18.55 0.80
C LEU A 162 -9.84 -17.86 -0.50
N ASP A 163 -11.16 -17.88 -0.77
CA ASP A 163 -11.74 -17.30 -1.99
C ASP A 163 -11.58 -15.78 -2.09
N ASN A 164 -11.26 -15.11 -0.98
CA ASN A 164 -10.91 -13.70 -0.98
C ASN A 164 -9.41 -13.55 -1.23
N PHE A 165 -8.98 -13.76 -2.47
CA PHE A 165 -7.60 -13.52 -2.85
C PHE A 165 -7.46 -12.50 -3.98
N ASN A 166 -6.31 -11.87 -4.00
CA ASN A 166 -5.86 -10.93 -5.01
C ASN A 166 -4.77 -11.57 -5.87
N LEU A 167 -4.78 -11.28 -7.16
CA LEU A 167 -3.63 -11.49 -8.05
C LEU A 167 -3.04 -10.13 -8.42
N ASP A 168 -1.75 -9.96 -8.18
CA ASP A 168 -1.01 -8.79 -8.61
C ASP A 168 -0.50 -9.01 -10.03
N LEU A 169 -0.83 -8.11 -10.95
CA LEU A 169 -0.41 -8.12 -12.34
C LEU A 169 0.19 -6.78 -12.73
N MET A 170 1.16 -6.83 -13.62
CA MET A 170 1.82 -5.65 -14.16
C MET A 170 1.58 -5.51 -15.65
N TYR A 171 1.51 -4.25 -16.13
CA TYR A 171 1.54 -3.91 -17.55
C TYR A 171 2.61 -2.88 -17.85
N GLY A 172 2.84 -2.59 -19.15
CA GLY A 172 3.95 -1.75 -19.56
C GLY A 172 5.31 -2.45 -19.34
N LEU A 173 5.31 -3.79 -19.37
CA LEU A 173 6.52 -4.60 -19.19
C LEU A 173 7.47 -4.46 -20.40
N PRO A 174 8.78 -4.69 -20.22
CA PRO A 174 9.73 -4.62 -21.33
C PRO A 174 9.28 -5.49 -22.52
N GLN A 175 9.18 -4.86 -23.69
CA GLN A 175 8.74 -5.48 -24.96
C GLN A 175 7.31 -6.04 -24.92
N GLN A 176 6.49 -5.71 -23.94
CA GLN A 176 5.09 -6.17 -23.85
C GLN A 176 4.25 -5.54 -24.95
N THR A 177 3.45 -6.36 -25.62
CA THR A 177 2.43 -5.90 -26.57
C THR A 177 1.06 -5.79 -25.89
N LEU A 178 0.16 -5.01 -26.48
CA LEU A 178 -1.24 -4.89 -26.03
C LEU A 178 -1.91 -6.26 -25.89
N GLU A 179 -1.73 -7.16 -26.84
CA GLU A 179 -2.34 -8.49 -26.80
C GLU A 179 -1.79 -9.32 -25.64
N GLN A 180 -0.49 -9.21 -25.33
CA GLN A 180 0.11 -9.91 -24.20
C GLN A 180 -0.43 -9.39 -22.86
N ALA A 181 -0.62 -8.06 -22.70
CA ALA A 181 -1.25 -7.48 -21.51
C ALA A 181 -2.71 -7.98 -21.35
N LEU A 182 -3.46 -8.03 -22.44
CA LEU A 182 -4.82 -8.58 -22.45
C LEU A 182 -4.85 -10.10 -22.15
N MET A 183 -3.87 -10.87 -22.58
CA MET A 183 -3.75 -12.29 -22.25
C MET A 183 -3.52 -12.49 -20.76
N ASP A 184 -2.65 -11.70 -20.12
CA ASP A 184 -2.41 -11.76 -18.68
C ASP A 184 -3.72 -11.50 -17.90
N ILE A 185 -4.48 -10.48 -18.27
CA ILE A 185 -5.78 -10.18 -17.64
C ILE A 185 -6.79 -11.32 -17.85
N ARG A 186 -6.90 -11.88 -19.07
CA ARG A 186 -7.82 -12.99 -19.33
C ARG A 186 -7.45 -14.24 -18.54
N SER A 187 -6.15 -14.54 -18.44
CA SER A 187 -5.64 -15.65 -17.62
C SER A 187 -5.98 -15.47 -16.15
N ALA A 188 -5.77 -14.27 -15.60
CA ALA A 188 -6.13 -13.96 -14.22
C ALA A 188 -7.64 -14.09 -13.95
N ILE A 189 -8.47 -13.57 -14.84
CA ILE A 189 -9.94 -13.65 -14.71
C ILE A 189 -10.42 -15.12 -14.72
N ALA A 190 -9.81 -15.98 -15.55
CA ALA A 190 -10.14 -17.40 -15.62
C ALA A 190 -9.90 -18.14 -14.29
N LEU A 191 -8.99 -17.65 -13.45
CA LEU A 191 -8.71 -18.16 -12.10
C LEU A 191 -9.72 -17.69 -11.04
N ALA A 192 -10.74 -16.91 -11.43
CA ALA A 192 -11.82 -16.45 -10.59
C ALA A 192 -11.42 -15.76 -9.27
N PRO A 193 -10.41 -14.88 -9.24
CA PRO A 193 -10.05 -14.15 -8.02
C PRO A 193 -11.18 -13.20 -7.62
N ALA A 194 -11.24 -12.86 -6.34
CA ALA A 194 -12.14 -11.84 -5.83
C ALA A 194 -11.64 -10.41 -6.11
N HIS A 195 -10.35 -10.25 -6.33
CA HIS A 195 -9.64 -8.98 -6.47
C HIS A 195 -8.48 -9.10 -7.46
N LEU A 196 -8.19 -8.02 -8.17
CA LEU A 196 -7.03 -7.88 -9.05
C LEU A 196 -6.36 -6.54 -8.79
N SER A 197 -5.06 -6.55 -8.53
CA SER A 197 -4.20 -5.38 -8.61
C SER A 197 -3.55 -5.38 -10.01
N HIS A 198 -3.75 -4.31 -10.77
CA HIS A 198 -3.19 -4.16 -12.11
C HIS A 198 -2.53 -2.81 -12.23
N TYR A 199 -1.19 -2.79 -12.23
CA TYR A 199 -0.40 -1.58 -12.14
C TYR A 199 0.73 -1.56 -13.17
N GLN A 200 1.09 -0.34 -13.60
CA GLN A 200 2.17 -0.11 -14.55
C GLN A 200 3.53 -0.37 -13.91
N LEU A 201 4.46 -0.96 -14.65
CA LEU A 201 5.86 -1.01 -14.26
C LEU A 201 6.44 0.41 -14.22
N THR A 202 6.95 0.82 -13.07
CA THR A 202 7.68 2.06 -12.85
C THR A 202 9.15 1.78 -12.55
N LEU A 203 10.02 2.70 -12.95
CA LEU A 203 11.47 2.59 -12.74
C LEU A 203 11.86 3.37 -11.47
N GLU A 204 11.64 2.75 -10.33
CA GLU A 204 11.81 3.40 -9.03
C GLU A 204 13.29 3.65 -8.68
N PRO A 205 13.63 4.80 -8.08
CA PRO A 205 14.99 5.09 -7.62
C PRO A 205 15.54 3.97 -6.72
N ASN A 206 16.85 3.75 -6.78
CA ASN A 206 17.57 2.71 -6.03
C ASN A 206 17.24 1.25 -6.45
N THR A 207 16.65 1.04 -7.62
CA THR A 207 16.46 -0.28 -8.22
C THR A 207 17.46 -0.53 -9.34
N LEU A 208 17.65 -1.81 -9.70
CA LEU A 208 18.49 -2.16 -10.86
C LEU A 208 17.89 -1.65 -12.17
N PHE A 209 16.57 -1.67 -12.31
CA PHE A 209 15.86 -1.15 -13.48
C PHE A 209 16.00 0.37 -13.62
N HIS A 210 16.10 1.12 -12.52
CA HIS A 210 16.39 2.54 -12.58
C HIS A 210 17.85 2.80 -13.04
N ALA A 211 18.79 2.01 -12.51
CA ALA A 211 20.21 2.14 -12.88
C ALA A 211 20.51 1.66 -14.31
N HIS A 212 19.78 0.65 -14.77
CA HIS A 212 19.90 0.03 -16.09
C HIS A 212 18.51 -0.17 -16.70
N PRO A 213 17.89 0.91 -17.24
CA PRO A 213 16.51 0.86 -17.72
C PRO A 213 16.33 -0.15 -18.87
N PRO A 214 15.40 -1.09 -18.76
CA PRO A 214 15.04 -1.94 -19.89
C PRO A 214 14.27 -1.13 -20.93
N ALA A 215 14.20 -1.62 -22.17
CA ALA A 215 13.38 -1.01 -23.21
C ALA A 215 11.89 -1.24 -22.89
N LEU A 216 11.21 -0.18 -22.46
CA LEU A 216 9.76 -0.18 -22.18
C LEU A 216 8.96 0.18 -23.43
N PRO A 217 7.68 -0.22 -23.51
CA PRO A 217 6.74 0.33 -24.50
C PRO A 217 6.64 1.86 -24.34
N ASP A 218 6.31 2.54 -25.42
CA ASP A 218 6.05 3.99 -25.34
C ASP A 218 4.76 4.30 -24.54
N ASP A 219 4.60 5.57 -24.18
CA ASP A 219 3.48 6.02 -23.34
C ASP A 219 2.12 5.78 -23.99
N GLU A 220 2.02 5.94 -25.32
CA GLU A 220 0.77 5.72 -26.05
C GLU A 220 0.37 4.24 -26.02
N VAL A 221 1.30 3.33 -26.27
CA VAL A 221 1.04 1.88 -26.18
C VAL A 221 0.68 1.48 -24.75
N THR A 222 1.38 2.02 -23.75
CA THR A 222 1.12 1.76 -22.33
C THR A 222 -0.27 2.27 -21.92
N TRP A 223 -0.66 3.44 -22.39
CA TRP A 223 -2.00 3.99 -22.19
C TRP A 223 -3.09 3.12 -22.83
N GLN A 224 -2.87 2.64 -24.05
CA GLN A 224 -3.78 1.72 -24.72
C GLN A 224 -3.91 0.40 -23.95
N MET A 225 -2.81 -0.16 -23.40
CA MET A 225 -2.86 -1.34 -22.53
C MET A 225 -3.76 -1.08 -21.31
N GLN A 226 -3.58 0.04 -20.63
CA GLN A 226 -4.38 0.40 -19.46
C GLN A 226 -5.86 0.43 -19.79
N LEU A 227 -6.26 1.20 -20.81
CA LEU A 227 -7.66 1.36 -21.20
C LEU A 227 -8.30 0.03 -21.63
N ALA A 228 -7.61 -0.77 -22.44
CA ALA A 228 -8.12 -2.04 -22.93
C ALA A 228 -8.29 -3.07 -21.79
N CYS A 229 -7.31 -3.15 -20.87
CA CYS A 229 -7.38 -4.02 -19.71
C CYS A 229 -8.50 -3.60 -18.75
N GLN A 230 -8.66 -2.30 -18.48
CA GLN A 230 -9.77 -1.77 -17.69
C GLN A 230 -11.14 -2.14 -18.28
N ALA A 231 -11.30 -1.99 -19.59
CA ALA A 231 -12.54 -2.34 -20.28
C ALA A 231 -12.88 -3.83 -20.14
N VAL A 232 -11.88 -4.72 -20.24
CA VAL A 232 -12.07 -6.17 -20.05
C VAL A 232 -12.46 -6.47 -18.60
N LEU A 233 -11.76 -5.90 -17.62
CA LEU A 233 -12.04 -6.09 -16.20
C LEU A 233 -13.45 -5.63 -15.84
N CYS A 234 -13.86 -4.43 -16.28
CA CYS A 234 -15.20 -3.91 -16.05
C CYS A 234 -16.28 -4.82 -16.64
N LYS A 235 -16.11 -5.28 -17.90
CA LYS A 235 -17.04 -6.20 -18.57
C LYS A 235 -17.18 -7.54 -17.84
N GLN A 236 -16.16 -7.97 -17.11
CA GLN A 236 -16.13 -9.20 -16.34
C GLN A 236 -16.58 -9.03 -14.87
N GLY A 237 -17.15 -7.86 -14.52
CA GLY A 237 -17.73 -7.59 -13.22
C GLY A 237 -16.72 -7.21 -12.14
N PHE A 238 -15.52 -6.78 -12.52
CA PHE A 238 -14.57 -6.16 -11.61
C PHE A 238 -14.77 -4.64 -11.62
N ASN A 239 -15.10 -4.09 -10.46
CA ASN A 239 -15.25 -2.65 -10.29
C ASN A 239 -13.93 -2.04 -9.86
N GLN A 240 -13.44 -1.08 -10.63
CA GLN A 240 -12.29 -0.28 -10.22
C GLN A 240 -12.70 0.61 -9.05
N TYR A 241 -12.01 0.54 -7.91
CA TYR A 241 -12.31 1.35 -6.74
C TYR A 241 -11.19 2.32 -6.36
N GLU A 242 -9.98 2.06 -6.87
CA GLU A 242 -8.83 2.96 -6.83
C GLU A 242 -7.99 2.75 -8.10
N ILE A 243 -6.94 3.53 -8.31
CA ILE A 243 -6.19 3.63 -9.57
C ILE A 243 -5.76 2.28 -10.14
N SER A 244 -5.26 1.39 -9.31
CA SER A 244 -4.66 0.11 -9.72
C SER A 244 -5.38 -1.11 -9.16
N ALA A 245 -6.53 -0.94 -8.49
CA ALA A 245 -7.21 -2.06 -7.86
C ALA A 245 -8.66 -2.22 -8.32
N TYR A 246 -9.01 -3.46 -8.60
CA TYR A 246 -10.27 -3.91 -9.16
C TYR A 246 -10.81 -5.04 -8.28
N ALA A 247 -12.08 -4.95 -7.89
CA ALA A 247 -12.70 -5.94 -7.02
C ALA A 247 -14.09 -6.32 -7.47
N ARG A 248 -14.49 -7.56 -7.20
CA ARG A 248 -15.90 -7.94 -7.20
C ARG A 248 -16.61 -7.27 -6.03
N ASN A 249 -17.94 -7.16 -6.08
CA ASN A 249 -18.74 -6.47 -5.06
C ASN A 249 -18.39 -6.93 -3.63
N GLY A 250 -18.03 -5.97 -2.77
CA GLY A 250 -17.71 -6.21 -1.37
C GLY A 250 -16.34 -6.88 -1.12
N ARG A 251 -15.49 -7.03 -2.15
CA ARG A 251 -14.17 -7.70 -2.05
C ARG A 251 -12.99 -6.74 -2.21
N GLN A 252 -13.21 -5.45 -1.99
CA GLN A 252 -12.14 -4.45 -1.92
C GLN A 252 -11.19 -4.77 -0.76
N CYS A 253 -9.90 -4.47 -0.92
CA CYS A 253 -8.92 -4.64 0.15
C CYS A 253 -9.16 -3.60 1.26
N GLY A 254 -9.65 -4.05 2.41
CA GLY A 254 -9.97 -3.19 3.55
C GLY A 254 -8.74 -2.47 4.11
N HIS A 255 -7.59 -3.16 4.14
CA HIS A 255 -6.33 -2.58 4.59
C HIS A 255 -5.88 -1.42 3.70
N ASN A 256 -5.88 -1.62 2.36
CA ASN A 256 -5.51 -0.58 1.41
C ASN A 256 -6.50 0.59 1.43
N LEU A 257 -7.81 0.32 1.55
CA LEU A 257 -8.81 1.37 1.70
C LEU A 257 -8.56 2.23 2.95
N ASN A 258 -8.11 1.64 4.06
CA ASN A 258 -7.75 2.42 5.24
C ASN A 258 -6.62 3.41 4.93
N TYR A 259 -5.58 3.01 4.21
CA TYR A 259 -4.52 3.93 3.75
C TYR A 259 -5.07 5.03 2.84
N TRP A 260 -5.83 4.65 1.81
CA TRP A 260 -6.36 5.62 0.84
C TRP A 260 -7.39 6.56 1.45
N ARG A 261 -8.08 6.15 2.52
CA ARG A 261 -8.95 7.01 3.31
C ARG A 261 -8.22 7.88 4.32
N TYR A 262 -6.89 7.81 4.34
CA TYR A 262 -6.03 8.50 5.28
C TYR A 262 -6.28 8.07 6.73
N GLY A 263 -6.67 6.81 6.95
CA GLY A 263 -6.81 6.18 8.27
C GLY A 263 -5.47 5.97 8.96
N ASP A 264 -5.51 5.54 10.22
CA ASP A 264 -4.31 5.25 10.99
C ASP A 264 -3.81 3.83 10.74
N TYR A 265 -2.51 3.66 10.84
CA TYR A 265 -1.89 2.36 10.83
C TYR A 265 -0.64 2.34 11.73
N LEU A 266 -0.49 1.22 12.42
CA LEU A 266 0.68 0.87 13.19
C LEU A 266 1.53 -0.09 12.37
N GLY A 267 2.80 0.23 12.14
CA GLY A 267 3.75 -0.61 11.43
C GLY A 267 4.78 -1.19 12.38
N ILE A 268 4.94 -2.50 12.38
CA ILE A 268 6.00 -3.21 13.08
C ILE A 268 6.88 -3.98 12.08
N GLY A 269 8.16 -4.14 12.42
CA GLY A 269 9.12 -4.80 11.53
C GLY A 269 10.15 -3.84 10.95
N ALA A 270 11.23 -4.40 10.40
CA ALA A 270 12.36 -3.62 9.85
C ALA A 270 11.93 -2.70 8.73
N GLY A 271 12.03 -1.39 8.92
CA GLY A 271 11.63 -0.37 7.96
C GLY A 271 10.11 -0.13 7.87
N ALA A 272 9.31 -0.71 8.75
CA ALA A 272 7.88 -0.44 8.79
C ALA A 272 7.61 1.02 9.16
N HIS A 273 6.58 1.60 8.55
CA HIS A 273 6.11 2.95 8.83
C HIS A 273 4.78 2.90 9.58
N SER A 274 4.52 3.93 10.39
CA SER A 274 3.24 4.17 11.04
C SER A 274 2.75 5.57 10.75
N LYS A 275 1.43 5.76 10.73
CA LYS A 275 0.75 7.04 10.79
C LYS A 275 -0.30 6.97 11.90
N LEU A 276 -0.20 7.83 12.90
CA LEU A 276 -1.07 7.83 14.05
C LEU A 276 -1.61 9.24 14.30
N SER A 277 -2.92 9.36 14.44
CA SER A 277 -3.60 10.62 14.75
C SER A 277 -3.77 10.77 16.24
N ASP A 278 -3.38 11.93 16.77
CA ASP A 278 -3.65 12.39 18.14
C ASP A 278 -4.71 13.50 18.06
N LEU A 279 -5.97 13.10 18.13
CA LEU A 279 -7.10 14.02 18.00
C LEU A 279 -7.21 15.00 19.17
N GLN A 280 -6.69 14.65 20.35
CA GLN A 280 -6.69 15.54 21.51
C GLN A 280 -5.74 16.72 21.31
N GLN A 281 -4.61 16.47 20.68
CA GLN A 281 -3.60 17.50 20.39
C GLN A 281 -3.72 18.06 18.96
N GLY A 282 -4.63 17.54 18.15
CA GLY A 282 -4.84 17.96 16.75
C GLY A 282 -3.62 17.74 15.87
N ARG A 283 -2.84 16.67 16.12
CA ARG A 283 -1.60 16.38 15.39
C ARG A 283 -1.61 14.97 14.79
N ILE A 284 -0.78 14.77 13.78
CA ILE A 284 -0.55 13.48 13.12
C ILE A 284 0.94 13.16 13.23
N LEU A 285 1.23 11.96 13.71
CA LEU A 285 2.59 11.44 13.86
C LEU A 285 2.92 10.50 12.71
N ARG A 286 4.10 10.67 12.15
CA ARG A 286 4.78 9.67 11.32
C ARG A 286 5.91 9.05 12.11
N LEU A 287 5.98 7.72 12.08
CA LEU A 287 7.03 6.96 12.74
C LEU A 287 7.52 5.89 11.76
N TRP A 288 8.83 5.62 11.76
CA TRP A 288 9.37 4.47 11.05
C TRP A 288 10.44 3.74 11.86
N LYS A 289 10.59 2.46 11.57
CA LYS A 289 11.57 1.57 12.23
C LYS A 289 12.87 1.53 11.45
N VAL A 290 13.95 1.13 12.11
CA VAL A 290 15.25 0.94 11.44
C VAL A 290 15.10 -0.06 10.28
N LYS A 291 15.65 0.28 9.11
CA LYS A 291 15.42 -0.47 7.85
C LYS A 291 16.20 -1.78 7.79
N GLN A 292 17.43 -1.79 8.32
CA GLN A 292 18.32 -2.95 8.21
C GLN A 292 17.85 -4.08 9.13
N PRO A 293 17.51 -5.29 8.63
CA PRO A 293 16.97 -6.38 9.44
C PRO A 293 17.88 -6.79 10.61
N SER A 294 19.19 -6.86 10.41
CA SER A 294 20.13 -7.21 11.50
C SER A 294 20.22 -6.14 12.59
N ALA A 295 20.05 -4.86 12.26
CA ALA A 295 19.95 -3.78 13.25
C ALA A 295 18.62 -3.86 13.99
N TYR A 296 17.52 -4.08 13.26
CA TYR A 296 16.19 -4.25 13.83
C TYR A 296 16.14 -5.40 14.85
N LEU A 297 16.66 -6.57 14.52
CA LEU A 297 16.74 -7.72 15.45
C LEU A 297 17.38 -7.34 16.78
N ARG A 298 18.42 -6.50 16.77
CA ARG A 298 19.12 -6.08 17.99
C ARG A 298 18.39 -4.99 18.78
N THR A 299 17.60 -4.14 18.11
CA THR A 299 17.08 -2.90 18.71
C THR A 299 15.56 -2.84 18.81
N ALA A 300 14.83 -3.82 18.25
CA ALA A 300 13.37 -3.87 18.33
C ALA A 300 12.87 -3.89 19.78
N GLY A 301 11.89 -3.05 20.09
CA GLY A 301 11.38 -2.84 21.44
C GLY A 301 12.18 -1.82 22.26
N THR A 302 13.13 -1.11 21.65
CA THR A 302 13.90 -0.04 22.30
C THR A 302 13.85 1.27 21.49
N ALA A 303 14.23 2.38 22.10
CA ALA A 303 14.29 3.68 21.39
C ALA A 303 15.20 3.64 20.15
N GLN A 304 16.25 2.83 20.15
CA GLN A 304 17.18 2.67 19.02
C GLN A 304 16.55 1.91 17.85
N GLY A 305 15.46 1.16 18.07
CA GLY A 305 14.70 0.49 17.01
C GLY A 305 13.81 1.45 16.20
N ILE A 306 13.60 2.68 16.71
CA ILE A 306 12.84 3.71 16.04
C ILE A 306 13.81 4.56 15.20
N GLY A 307 13.59 4.61 13.88
CA GLY A 307 14.39 5.42 12.95
C GLY A 307 14.13 6.91 13.13
N ALA A 308 12.86 7.31 13.18
CA ALA A 308 12.43 8.64 13.61
C ALA A 308 10.95 8.68 13.99
N ILE A 309 10.56 9.75 14.67
CA ILE A 309 9.17 10.18 14.93
C ILE A 309 9.09 11.65 14.55
N THR A 310 8.12 12.01 13.70
CA THR A 310 7.91 13.38 13.24
C THR A 310 6.45 13.76 13.31
N ASP A 311 6.16 15.01 13.68
CA ASP A 311 4.84 15.60 13.48
C ASP A 311 4.70 15.98 12.01
N VAL A 312 3.55 15.61 11.40
CA VAL A 312 3.23 16.01 10.03
C VAL A 312 2.77 17.46 10.04
N ALA A 313 3.48 18.33 9.34
CA ALA A 313 3.11 19.74 9.23
C ALA A 313 1.74 19.89 8.55
N GLU A 314 1.00 20.98 8.84
CA GLU A 314 -0.34 21.19 8.30
C GLU A 314 -0.38 21.12 6.75
N ALA A 315 0.59 21.74 6.10
CA ALA A 315 0.69 21.74 4.64
C ALA A 315 0.91 20.33 4.07
N ASP A 316 1.74 19.53 4.76
CA ASP A 316 2.00 18.14 4.37
C ASP A 316 0.76 17.25 4.62
N ARG A 317 -0.03 17.50 5.68
CA ARG A 317 -1.31 16.78 5.92
C ARG A 317 -2.29 16.99 4.78
N ILE A 318 -2.37 18.21 4.24
CA ILE A 318 -3.20 18.51 3.07
C ILE A 318 -2.74 17.67 1.88
N PHE A 319 -1.46 17.75 1.57
CA PHE A 319 -0.90 17.02 0.43
C PHE A 319 -1.05 15.51 0.58
N GLU A 320 -0.70 14.95 1.74
CA GLU A 320 -0.82 13.50 2.00
C GLU A 320 -2.28 13.01 1.91
N PHE A 321 -3.23 13.79 2.45
CA PHE A 321 -4.65 13.48 2.32
C PHE A 321 -5.08 13.45 0.85
N MET A 322 -4.73 14.48 0.09
CA MET A 322 -5.10 14.56 -1.33
C MET A 322 -4.40 13.49 -2.17
N LEU A 323 -3.11 13.20 -1.88
CA LEU A 323 -2.35 12.12 -2.52
C LEU A 323 -3.07 10.77 -2.40
N ASN A 324 -3.65 10.50 -1.24
CA ASN A 324 -4.37 9.26 -0.96
C ASN A 324 -5.83 9.30 -1.48
N ARG A 325 -6.60 10.33 -1.13
CA ARG A 325 -8.05 10.38 -1.40
C ARG A 325 -8.42 10.56 -2.85
N LEU A 326 -7.59 11.24 -3.64
CA LEU A 326 -7.83 11.42 -5.08
C LEU A 326 -7.60 10.14 -5.89
N ARG A 327 -7.03 9.09 -5.28
CA ARG A 327 -6.95 7.76 -5.89
C ARG A 327 -8.30 7.04 -5.91
N LEU A 328 -9.17 7.34 -4.93
CA LEU A 328 -10.42 6.61 -4.72
C LEU A 328 -11.57 7.13 -5.58
N TYR A 329 -12.28 6.21 -6.24
CA TYR A 329 -13.48 6.51 -7.02
C TYR A 329 -14.68 6.95 -6.15
N GLU A 330 -14.69 6.59 -4.85
CA GLU A 330 -15.72 7.06 -3.92
C GLU A 330 -15.60 8.55 -3.56
N GLY A 331 -14.45 9.16 -3.85
CA GLY A 331 -14.18 10.56 -3.50
C GLY A 331 -14.18 10.83 -2.00
N PHE A 332 -14.30 12.10 -1.58
CA PHE A 332 -14.33 12.51 -0.18
C PHE A 332 -15.28 13.69 0.05
N SER A 333 -15.84 13.79 1.25
CA SER A 333 -16.63 14.94 1.71
C SER A 333 -15.77 15.95 2.47
N PRO A 334 -16.23 17.20 2.65
CA PRO A 334 -15.59 18.15 3.57
C PRO A 334 -15.34 17.58 4.97
N ALA A 335 -16.30 16.83 5.50
CA ALA A 335 -16.18 16.21 6.82
C ALA A 335 -15.10 15.11 6.86
N ASP A 336 -14.91 14.34 5.77
CA ASP A 336 -13.82 13.36 5.69
C ASP A 336 -12.46 14.04 5.79
N PHE A 337 -12.30 15.21 5.14
CA PHE A 337 -11.06 15.99 5.21
C PHE A 337 -10.80 16.51 6.63
N GLU A 338 -11.79 17.15 7.24
CA GLU A 338 -11.65 17.74 8.57
C GLU A 338 -11.35 16.69 9.64
N LEU A 339 -12.05 15.55 9.60
CA LEU A 339 -11.81 14.43 10.50
C LEU A 339 -10.41 13.83 10.35
N ALA A 340 -9.97 13.62 9.11
CA ALA A 340 -8.73 12.90 8.82
C ALA A 340 -7.48 13.77 9.03
N THR A 341 -7.58 15.10 8.81
CA THR A 341 -6.43 16.02 8.87
C THR A 341 -6.38 16.91 10.11
N CYS A 342 -7.48 17.01 10.86
CA CYS A 342 -7.70 18.00 11.92
C CYS A 342 -7.60 19.46 11.42
N LEU A 343 -7.86 19.70 10.13
CA LEU A 343 -7.80 21.02 9.50
C LEU A 343 -9.17 21.44 8.97
N PRO A 344 -9.52 22.75 9.01
CA PRO A 344 -10.78 23.22 8.44
C PRO A 344 -10.79 23.06 6.92
N TYR A 345 -11.92 22.65 6.36
CA TYR A 345 -12.12 22.44 4.91
C TYR A 345 -11.78 23.68 4.06
N ALA A 346 -11.92 24.88 4.62
CA ALA A 346 -11.55 26.13 3.95
C ALA A 346 -10.09 26.15 3.44
N ARG A 347 -9.21 25.35 4.02
CA ARG A 347 -7.79 25.24 3.61
C ARG A 347 -7.59 24.66 2.20
N ILE A 348 -8.55 23.88 1.70
CA ILE A 348 -8.48 23.21 0.39
C ILE A 348 -9.58 23.69 -0.59
N HIS A 349 -10.54 24.46 -0.12
CA HIS A 349 -11.73 24.80 -0.91
C HIS A 349 -11.37 25.51 -2.22
N THR A 350 -10.55 26.56 -2.18
CA THR A 350 -10.15 27.34 -3.35
C THR A 350 -9.38 26.50 -4.37
N ALA A 351 -8.46 25.63 -3.91
CA ALA A 351 -7.72 24.72 -4.80
C ALA A 351 -8.65 23.71 -5.49
N LEU A 352 -9.68 23.22 -4.78
CA LEU A 352 -10.69 22.33 -5.37
C LEU A 352 -11.57 23.05 -6.40
N GLU A 353 -11.98 24.30 -6.15
CA GLU A 353 -12.73 25.10 -7.12
C GLU A 353 -11.91 25.37 -8.38
N GLN A 354 -10.64 25.69 -8.24
CA GLN A 354 -9.72 25.86 -9.38
C GLN A 354 -9.54 24.54 -10.16
N ALA A 355 -9.40 23.41 -9.48
CA ALA A 355 -9.31 22.10 -10.12
C ALA A 355 -10.64 21.73 -10.83
N GLN A 356 -11.79 22.12 -10.26
CA GLN A 356 -13.09 21.94 -10.89
C GLN A 356 -13.24 22.79 -12.16
N ALA A 357 -12.80 24.05 -12.15
CA ALA A 357 -12.82 24.91 -13.31
C ALA A 357 -11.98 24.36 -14.48
N LEU A 358 -10.96 23.55 -14.18
CA LEU A 358 -10.13 22.83 -15.14
C LEU A 358 -10.67 21.43 -15.49
N ASN A 359 -11.87 21.10 -15.04
CA ASN A 359 -12.48 19.77 -15.24
C ASN A 359 -11.62 18.61 -14.71
N LEU A 360 -10.80 18.83 -13.68
CA LEU A 360 -10.00 17.77 -13.05
C LEU A 360 -10.75 17.09 -11.90
N VAL A 361 -11.62 17.82 -11.20
CA VAL A 361 -12.48 17.26 -10.15
C VAL A 361 -13.93 17.68 -10.37
N GLN A 362 -14.85 16.89 -9.83
CA GLN A 362 -16.28 17.18 -9.81
C GLN A 362 -16.85 16.94 -8.41
N LYS A 363 -17.97 17.59 -8.11
CA LYS A 363 -18.70 17.38 -6.87
C LYS A 363 -19.98 16.60 -7.14
N THR A 364 -20.06 15.37 -6.67
CA THR A 364 -21.22 14.50 -6.86
C THR A 364 -21.77 14.08 -5.50
N ARG A 365 -23.06 14.34 -5.24
CA ARG A 365 -23.74 14.00 -3.97
C ARG A 365 -22.99 14.50 -2.71
N GLY A 366 -22.39 15.70 -2.80
CA GLY A 366 -21.64 16.32 -1.70
C GLY A 366 -20.20 15.83 -1.54
N ARG A 367 -19.73 14.93 -2.39
CA ARG A 367 -18.35 14.41 -2.39
C ARG A 367 -17.55 14.92 -3.56
N TRP A 368 -16.30 15.24 -3.34
CA TRP A 368 -15.32 15.57 -4.36
C TRP A 368 -14.67 14.29 -4.89
N GLN A 369 -14.57 14.16 -6.18
CA GLN A 369 -13.92 13.04 -6.85
C GLN A 369 -13.27 13.52 -8.15
N PRO A 370 -12.16 12.92 -8.61
CA PRO A 370 -11.62 13.22 -9.92
C PRO A 370 -12.62 12.91 -11.03
N THR A 371 -12.58 13.69 -12.10
CA THR A 371 -13.24 13.37 -13.37
C THR A 371 -12.42 12.31 -14.12
N PRO A 372 -12.91 11.75 -15.25
CA PRO A 372 -12.05 10.93 -16.12
C PRO A 372 -10.75 11.64 -16.53
N THR A 373 -10.82 12.95 -16.84
CA THR A 373 -9.63 13.77 -17.10
C THR A 373 -8.73 13.88 -15.87
N GLY A 374 -9.31 14.07 -14.67
CA GLY A 374 -8.56 14.13 -13.42
C GLY A 374 -7.86 12.82 -13.07
N TYR A 375 -8.44 11.66 -13.42
CA TYR A 375 -7.74 10.37 -13.26
C TYR A 375 -6.61 10.20 -14.29
N ALA A 376 -6.80 10.64 -15.53
CA ALA A 376 -5.75 10.59 -16.55
C ALA A 376 -4.54 11.48 -16.19
N TYR A 377 -4.78 12.62 -15.53
CA TYR A 377 -3.75 13.57 -15.09
C TYR A 377 -3.67 13.65 -13.56
N LEU A 378 -3.71 12.51 -12.89
CA LEU A 378 -3.81 12.49 -11.43
C LEU A 378 -2.60 13.11 -10.73
N ASN A 379 -1.39 12.90 -11.24
CA ASN A 379 -0.19 13.49 -10.66
C ASN A 379 -0.24 15.04 -10.73
N ASP A 380 -0.71 15.60 -11.84
CA ASP A 380 -0.87 17.05 -12.00
C ASP A 380 -1.97 17.59 -11.09
N LEU A 381 -3.05 16.82 -10.90
CA LEU A 381 -4.11 17.17 -9.97
C LEU A 381 -3.59 17.16 -8.52
N GLN A 382 -2.86 16.13 -8.11
CA GLN A 382 -2.26 16.01 -6.78
C GLN A 382 -1.21 17.11 -6.52
N ALA A 383 -0.40 17.46 -7.51
CA ALA A 383 0.61 18.50 -7.41
C ALA A 383 0.04 19.88 -7.04
N ARG A 384 -1.26 20.15 -7.31
CA ARG A 384 -1.93 21.40 -6.91
C ARG A 384 -2.07 21.57 -5.41
N PHE A 385 -1.88 20.52 -4.64
CA PHE A 385 -1.96 20.51 -3.19
C PHE A 385 -0.60 20.41 -2.52
N LEU A 386 0.50 20.46 -3.30
CA LEU A 386 1.85 20.56 -2.74
C LEU A 386 1.99 21.83 -1.90
N PRO A 387 2.72 21.76 -0.78
CA PRO A 387 3.08 22.95 -0.02
C PRO A 387 3.78 23.98 -0.92
N GLU A 388 3.38 25.26 -0.79
CA GLU A 388 4.12 26.33 -1.44
C GLU A 388 5.57 26.30 -0.92
N VAL A 389 6.53 26.13 -1.81
CA VAL A 389 7.94 26.26 -1.44
C VAL A 389 8.18 27.71 -1.08
N SER A 390 8.28 28.00 0.22
CA SER A 390 8.71 29.33 0.67
C SER A 390 10.12 29.54 0.15
N THR A 391 10.25 30.29 -0.94
CA THR A 391 11.55 30.76 -1.44
C THR A 391 12.21 31.50 -0.28
N PRO A 392 13.41 31.10 0.19
CA PRO A 392 14.07 31.85 1.23
C PRO A 392 14.25 33.28 0.72
N ALA A 393 13.77 34.25 1.53
CA ALA A 393 13.91 35.66 1.18
C ALA A 393 15.37 35.95 0.87
N THR A 394 15.62 36.33 -0.37
CA THR A 394 16.96 36.74 -0.82
C THR A 394 17.49 37.77 0.16
N PRO A 395 18.67 37.58 0.81
CA PRO A 395 19.18 38.58 1.71
C PRO A 395 19.32 39.90 0.94
N ARG A 396 18.61 40.93 1.36
CA ARG A 396 18.82 42.28 0.82
C ARG A 396 20.25 42.67 1.11
N LEU A 397 21.10 42.67 0.07
CA LEU A 397 22.45 43.26 0.14
C LEU A 397 22.31 44.72 0.57
N ARG A 398 22.71 45.04 1.79
CA ARG A 398 22.86 46.44 2.21
C ARG A 398 23.98 47.08 1.35
N PRO A 399 23.73 48.25 0.76
CA PRO A 399 24.82 48.92 0.08
C PRO A 399 25.90 49.32 1.11
N THR A 400 27.12 48.88 0.93
CA THR A 400 28.27 49.33 1.66
C THR A 400 28.59 50.77 1.22
N VAL A 401 28.28 51.73 2.07
CA VAL A 401 28.79 53.11 1.93
C VAL A 401 30.30 53.05 2.17
N ARG A 402 31.09 53.28 1.11
CA ARG A 402 32.53 53.56 1.25
C ARG A 402 32.66 54.97 1.74
N ALA A 403 33.34 55.13 2.87
CA ALA A 403 34.02 56.38 3.31
C ALA A 403 35.42 56.44 2.71
#